data_5e8f743ab7682313fe787a5a8680c654
#
_entry.id   5e8f743ab7682313fe787a5a8680c654
#
_cell.length_a   1.000
_cell.length_b   1.000
_cell.length_c   1.000
_cell.angle_alpha   90.00
_cell.angle_beta   90.00
_cell.angle_gamma   90.00
#
_symmetry.space_group_name_H-M   'P 1'
#
loop_
_entity.id
_entity.type
_entity.pdbx_description
1 polymer ?
#
loop_
_entity_poly.entity_id
_entity_poly.type
_entity_poly.pdbx_seq_one_letter_code
_entity_poly.pdbx_strand_id
1 'polypeptide(L)' 'MADTHNIDLKLKRLRAIESDYRSAMKRAEDDYENNFITREKMLKIKKKYEAKIDKVAPKVRKLQHLRNEIKARG' A
#
# COMPACT_ATOMS: atom_id res chain seq x y z
N MET A 1 -9.11 23.93 17.02
CA MET A 1 -9.19 22.46 17.16
C MET A 1 -8.34 21.77 16.14
N ALA A 2 -7.59 20.78 16.57
CA ALA A 2 -6.82 19.97 15.63
C ALA A 2 -7.76 19.06 14.82
N ASP A 3 -7.76 19.23 13.51
CA ASP A 3 -8.61 18.46 12.63
C ASP A 3 -7.77 17.46 11.84
N THR A 4 -8.04 16.17 12.05
CA THR A 4 -7.35 15.09 11.35
C THR A 4 -8.09 14.60 10.10
N HIS A 5 -9.21 15.26 9.75
CA HIS A 5 -10.06 14.81 8.67
C HIS A 5 -9.32 14.64 7.34
N ASN A 6 -8.54 15.64 6.94
CA ASN A 6 -7.77 15.58 5.70
C ASN A 6 -6.70 14.50 5.73
N ILE A 7 -6.06 14.31 6.89
CA ILE A 7 -5.06 13.27 7.09
C ILE A 7 -5.71 11.90 7.00
N ASP A 8 -6.87 11.73 7.63
CA ASP A 8 -7.62 10.47 7.61
C ASP A 8 -8.04 10.10 6.17
N LEU A 9 -8.47 11.08 5.37
CA LEU A 9 -8.81 10.85 3.97
C LEU A 9 -7.60 10.41 3.16
N LYS A 10 -6.45 11.07 3.34
CA LYS A 10 -5.21 10.70 2.66
C LYS A 10 -4.76 9.30 3.06
N LEU A 11 -4.82 8.97 4.34
CA LEU A 11 -4.48 7.64 4.84
C LEU A 11 -5.39 6.58 4.23
N LYS A 12 -6.69 6.84 4.17
CA LYS A 12 -7.64 5.91 3.57
C LYS A 12 -7.31 5.64 2.11
N ARG A 13 -7.00 6.69 1.35
CA ARG A 13 -6.63 6.57 -0.08
C ARG A 13 -5.33 5.79 -0.26
N LEU A 14 -4.31 6.10 0.53
CA LEU A 14 -3.02 5.43 0.43
C LEU A 14 -3.11 3.96 0.83
N ARG A 15 -3.88 3.65 1.87
CA ARG A 15 -4.12 2.26 2.28
C ARG A 15 -4.87 1.47 1.22
N ALA A 16 -5.84 2.11 0.54
CA ALA A 16 -6.56 1.47 -0.55
C ALA A 16 -5.63 1.16 -1.72
N ILE A 17 -4.74 2.09 -2.08
CA ILE A 17 -3.73 1.90 -3.12
C ILE A 17 -2.79 0.75 -2.76
N GLU A 18 -2.30 0.74 -1.53
CA GLU A 18 -1.42 -0.33 -1.03
C GLU A 18 -2.12 -1.69 -1.08
N SER A 19 -3.37 -1.74 -0.67
CA SER A 19 -4.19 -2.94 -0.73
C SER A 19 -4.36 -3.44 -2.17
N ASP A 20 -4.59 -2.53 -3.11
CA ASP A 20 -4.70 -2.86 -4.53
C ASP A 20 -3.39 -3.47 -5.07
N TYR A 21 -2.26 -2.91 -4.67
CA TYR A 21 -0.96 -3.45 -5.07
C TYR A 21 -0.73 -4.86 -4.52
N ARG A 22 -1.10 -5.09 -3.27
CA ARG A 22 -0.99 -6.42 -2.67
C ARG A 22 -1.91 -7.43 -3.33
N SER A 23 -3.12 -7.01 -3.70
CA SER A 23 -4.06 -7.86 -4.43
C SER A 23 -3.52 -8.24 -5.80
N ALA A 24 -2.86 -7.29 -6.49
CA ALA A 24 -2.22 -7.57 -7.78
C ALA A 24 -1.09 -8.59 -7.66
N MET A 25 -0.29 -8.49 -6.59
CA MET A 25 0.79 -9.45 -6.32
C MET A 25 0.23 -10.85 -6.05
N LYS A 26 -0.84 -10.93 -5.27
CA LYS A 26 -1.49 -12.21 -4.96
C LYS A 26 -2.08 -12.83 -6.24
N ARG A 27 -2.68 -12.01 -7.10
CA ARG A 27 -3.21 -12.48 -8.39
C ARG A 27 -2.10 -13.08 -9.24
N ALA A 28 -0.93 -12.45 -9.27
CA ALA A 28 0.22 -12.97 -10.01
C ALA A 28 0.66 -14.34 -9.45
N GLU A 29 0.68 -14.50 -8.14
CA GLU A 29 0.99 -15.77 -7.50
C GLU A 29 -0.02 -16.85 -7.87
N ASP A 30 -1.31 -16.51 -7.83
CA ASP A 30 -2.39 -17.43 -8.20
C ASP A 30 -2.29 -17.84 -9.68
N ASP A 31 -2.02 -16.88 -10.56
CA ASP A 31 -1.86 -17.14 -12.00
C ASP A 31 -0.65 -18.06 -12.24
N TYR A 32 0.41 -17.91 -11.50
CA TYR A 32 1.56 -18.79 -11.58
C TYR A 32 1.20 -20.20 -11.10
N GLU A 33 0.52 -20.34 -9.97
CA GLU A 33 0.09 -21.63 -9.44
C GLU A 33 -0.84 -22.37 -10.40
N ASN A 34 -1.66 -21.62 -11.13
CA ASN A 34 -2.59 -22.15 -12.12
C ASN A 34 -1.95 -22.31 -13.51
N ASN A 35 -0.66 -22.11 -13.63
CA ASN A 35 0.11 -22.25 -14.87
C ASN A 35 -0.30 -21.28 -15.98
N PHE A 36 -0.90 -20.13 -15.63
CA PHE A 36 -1.26 -19.10 -16.60
C PHE A 36 -0.08 -18.20 -16.98
N ILE A 37 0.89 -18.06 -16.08
CA ILE A 37 2.10 -17.27 -16.32
C ILE A 37 3.32 -18.04 -15.84
N THR A 38 4.50 -17.66 -16.36
CA THR A 38 5.77 -18.26 -15.94
C THR A 38 6.21 -17.70 -14.59
N ARG A 39 7.11 -18.42 -13.93
CA ARG A 39 7.71 -17.95 -12.67
C ARG A 39 8.41 -16.60 -12.86
N GLU A 40 9.14 -16.43 -13.97
CA GLU A 40 9.83 -15.17 -14.27
C GLU A 40 8.85 -14.01 -14.36
N LYS A 41 7.73 -14.21 -15.05
CA LYS A 41 6.71 -13.19 -15.18
C LYS A 41 6.09 -12.84 -13.83
N MET A 42 5.79 -13.86 -13.02
CA MET A 42 5.28 -13.66 -11.67
C MET A 42 6.25 -12.83 -10.84
N LEU A 43 7.54 -13.16 -10.84
CA LEU A 43 8.54 -12.44 -10.08
C LEU A 43 8.70 -10.99 -10.54
N LYS A 44 8.62 -10.74 -11.84
CA LYS A 44 8.66 -9.37 -12.39
C LYS A 44 7.47 -8.54 -11.91
N ILE A 45 6.28 -9.12 -11.92
CA ILE A 45 5.06 -8.45 -11.46
C ILE A 45 5.17 -8.14 -9.97
N LYS A 46 5.58 -9.12 -9.16
CA LYS A 46 5.75 -8.92 -7.71
C LYS A 46 6.77 -7.82 -7.42
N LYS A 47 7.91 -7.85 -8.09
CA LYS A 47 8.96 -6.84 -7.91
C LYS A 47 8.47 -5.43 -8.25
N LYS A 48 7.69 -5.31 -9.34
CA LYS A 48 7.09 -4.04 -9.74
C LYS A 48 6.19 -3.46 -8.65
N TYR A 49 5.30 -4.28 -8.10
CA TYR A 49 4.38 -3.82 -7.08
C TYR A 49 5.04 -3.64 -5.71
N GLU A 50 6.04 -4.44 -5.38
CA GLU A 50 6.85 -4.23 -4.17
C GLU A 50 7.52 -2.86 -4.20
N ALA A 51 8.08 -2.46 -5.34
CA ALA A 51 8.68 -1.14 -5.50
C ALA A 51 7.65 -0.02 -5.32
N LYS A 52 6.43 -0.22 -5.81
CA LYS A 52 5.34 0.76 -5.62
C LYS A 52 4.90 0.85 -4.17
N ILE A 53 4.81 -0.29 -3.47
CA ILE A 53 4.48 -0.33 -2.05
C ILE A 53 5.56 0.37 -1.23
N ASP A 54 6.83 0.16 -1.57
CA ASP A 54 7.96 0.80 -0.89
C ASP A 54 7.92 2.33 -0.99
N LYS A 55 7.30 2.86 -2.05
CA LYS A 55 7.11 4.31 -2.19
C LYS A 55 5.92 4.82 -1.39
N VAL A 56 4.89 4.00 -1.23
CA VAL A 56 3.66 4.38 -0.52
C VAL A 56 3.81 4.20 1.00
N ALA A 57 4.44 3.12 1.45
CA ALA A 57 4.55 2.79 2.86
C ALA A 57 5.13 3.90 3.73
N PRO A 58 6.23 4.60 3.33
CA PRO A 58 6.75 5.71 4.12
C PRO A 58 5.75 6.86 4.27
N LYS A 59 4.96 7.13 3.22
CA LYS A 59 3.95 8.18 3.24
C LYS A 59 2.84 7.84 4.25
N VAL A 60 2.43 6.59 4.29
CA VAL A 60 1.43 6.11 5.27
C VAL A 60 1.95 6.28 6.68
N ARG A 61 3.19 5.85 6.95
CA ARG A 61 3.80 5.97 8.28
C ARG A 61 3.92 7.43 8.72
N LYS A 62 4.35 8.30 7.81
CA LYS A 62 4.50 9.73 8.10
C LYS A 62 3.16 10.38 8.46
N LEU A 63 2.13 10.11 7.69
CA LEU A 63 0.79 10.64 7.94
C LEU A 63 0.19 10.07 9.23
N GLN A 64 0.41 8.79 9.50
CA GLN A 64 -0.06 8.16 10.71
C GLN A 64 0.61 8.75 11.95
N HIS A 65 1.91 9.01 11.86
CA HIS A 65 2.65 9.65 12.93
C HIS A 65 2.13 11.07 13.19
N LEU A 66 1.93 11.85 12.13
CA LEU A 66 1.37 13.20 12.23
C LEU A 66 -0.03 13.18 12.85
N ARG A 67 -0.86 12.24 12.44
CA ARG A 67 -2.21 12.06 13.00
C ARG A 67 -2.15 11.78 14.50
N ASN A 68 -1.24 10.90 14.91
CA ASN A 68 -1.06 10.57 16.32
C ASN A 68 -0.59 11.77 17.13
N GLU A 69 0.32 12.58 16.59
CA GLU A 69 0.79 13.80 17.24
C GLU A 69 -0.35 14.81 17.45
N ILE A 70 -1.16 15.03 16.43
CA ILE A 70 -2.30 15.93 16.50
C ILE A 70 -3.30 15.46 17.55
N LYS A 71 -3.60 14.17 17.59
CA LYS A 71 -4.51 13.59 18.59
C LYS A 71 -3.95 13.71 20.01
N ALA A 72 -2.65 13.53 20.16
CA ALA A 72 -2.00 13.64 21.48
C ALA A 72 -2.05 15.06 22.04
N ARG A 73 -2.06 16.07 21.16
CA ARG A 73 -2.15 17.48 21.56
C ARG A 73 -3.57 17.95 21.86
N GLY A 74 -4.52 17.25 21.26
CA GLY A 74 -5.92 17.59 21.36
C GLY A 74 -6.60 16.96 22.51
#